data_3ce7a692e61acc5e81249878492056c7
#
_entry.id   3ce7a692e61acc5e81249878492056c7
#
_cell.length_a   1.000
_cell.length_b   1.000
_cell.length_c   1.000
_cell.angle_alpha   90.00
_cell.angle_beta   90.00
_cell.angle_gamma   90.00
#
_symmetry.space_group_name_H-M   'P 1'
#
loop_
_entity.id
_entity.type
_entity.pdbx_description
1 polymer ?
#
loop_
_entity_poly.entity_id
_entity_poly.type
_entity_poly.pdbx_seq_one_letter_code
_entity_poly.pdbx_strand_id
1 'polypeptide(L)'
;MSEQEILQAGKIASEVKKYALTIVKKNVSLLEIAEKIENKIIELGGKPAFPVNLSINEIAAHYTPTHDDKTTAKGLIKIDFGVHVNGWVADTSFSIDLENSEKNKKLIEASKKALENAGKILSSEKTISEIGKEISKTINSYGFNPIVNLTGHSIQQYELHSGISIPNIDNKSNVKLNEGLFAIEPFATDGEGKIYNGKPSGIYSLINPKNTRSSLSREILDYIAKEYSTLPFCSRWMVKKFGTKSLLTLKHLEQEGILHQYPQLIESSKGIVSQAENTFLIKKEKVINTTR
;
A
#
# COMPACT_ATOMS: atom_id res chain seq x y z
N MET A 1 16.07 2.11 15.45
CA MET A 1 14.62 2.10 15.25
C MET A 1 13.97 3.00 16.27
N SER A 2 13.22 4.02 15.87
CA SER A 2 12.52 4.94 16.78
C SER A 2 11.09 4.45 17.03
N GLU A 3 10.89 3.75 18.15
CA GLU A 3 9.55 3.24 18.52
C GLU A 3 8.52 4.35 18.66
N GLN A 4 8.91 5.50 19.21
CA GLN A 4 8.02 6.64 19.40
C GLN A 4 7.44 7.14 18.06
N GLU A 5 8.30 7.28 17.03
CA GLU A 5 7.88 7.76 15.71
C GLU A 5 7.02 6.71 14.99
N ILE A 6 7.35 5.42 15.12
CA ILE A 6 6.54 4.31 14.60
C ILE A 6 5.12 4.34 15.21
N LEU A 7 5.02 4.44 16.52
CA LEU A 7 3.73 4.48 17.22
C LEU A 7 2.94 5.76 16.89
N GLN A 8 3.63 6.89 16.71
CA GLN A 8 3.00 8.14 16.27
C GLN A 8 2.44 8.00 14.85
N ALA A 9 3.22 7.46 13.90
CA ALA A 9 2.75 7.19 12.53
C ALA A 9 1.53 6.25 12.54
N GLY A 10 1.56 5.19 13.34
CA GLY A 10 0.46 4.26 13.50
C GLY A 10 -0.80 4.89 14.07
N LYS A 11 -0.66 5.76 15.08
CA LYS A 11 -1.79 6.51 15.65
C LYS A 11 -2.45 7.40 14.60
N ILE A 12 -1.64 8.15 13.84
CA ILE A 12 -2.14 9.00 12.75
C ILE A 12 -2.85 8.14 11.70
N ALA A 13 -2.26 7.01 11.28
CA ALA A 13 -2.88 6.10 10.31
C ALA A 13 -4.24 5.58 10.80
N SER A 14 -4.38 5.23 12.08
CA SER A 14 -5.64 4.79 12.67
C SER A 14 -6.73 5.89 12.65
N GLU A 15 -6.36 7.14 12.91
CA GLU A 15 -7.29 8.28 12.84
C GLU A 15 -7.69 8.59 11.38
N VAL A 16 -6.74 8.54 10.44
CA VAL A 16 -6.99 8.70 9.01
C VAL A 16 -7.89 7.61 8.47
N LYS A 17 -7.72 6.34 8.92
CA LYS A 17 -8.60 5.23 8.55
C LYS A 17 -10.06 5.49 8.98
N LYS A 18 -10.27 5.96 10.20
CA LYS A 18 -11.61 6.34 10.68
C LYS A 18 -12.21 7.46 9.83
N TYR A 19 -11.42 8.48 9.49
CA TYR A 19 -11.84 9.57 8.62
C TYR A 19 -12.18 9.06 7.21
N ALA A 20 -11.34 8.21 6.60
CA ALA A 20 -11.56 7.65 5.26
C ALA A 20 -12.90 6.89 5.19
N LEU A 21 -13.27 6.13 6.23
CA LEU A 21 -14.57 5.44 6.31
C LEU A 21 -15.76 6.39 6.23
N THR A 22 -15.62 7.66 6.61
CA THR A 22 -16.71 8.65 6.53
C THR A 22 -16.88 9.29 5.16
N ILE A 23 -15.79 9.38 4.37
CA ILE A 23 -15.76 10.11 3.09
C ILE A 23 -15.84 9.21 1.86
N VAL A 24 -15.45 7.93 1.96
CA VAL A 24 -15.52 6.97 0.83
C VAL A 24 -16.96 6.53 0.66
N LYS A 25 -17.62 7.09 -0.38
CA LYS A 25 -19.02 6.79 -0.72
C LYS A 25 -19.13 6.57 -2.22
N LYS A 26 -20.13 5.80 -2.63
CA LYS A 26 -20.45 5.56 -4.05
C LYS A 26 -20.58 6.88 -4.83
N ASN A 27 -20.01 6.91 -6.03
CA ASN A 27 -20.00 8.04 -6.95
C ASN A 27 -19.18 9.27 -6.53
N VAL A 28 -18.48 9.25 -5.40
CA VAL A 28 -17.50 10.31 -5.06
C VAL A 28 -16.25 10.13 -5.91
N SER A 29 -15.66 11.24 -6.36
CA SER A 29 -14.42 11.24 -7.17
C SER A 29 -13.27 10.57 -6.40
N LEU A 30 -12.54 9.65 -7.05
CA LEU A 30 -11.35 9.04 -6.45
C LEU A 30 -10.26 10.08 -6.19
N LEU A 31 -10.12 11.08 -7.08
CA LEU A 31 -9.18 12.18 -6.89
C LEU A 31 -9.50 12.96 -5.60
N GLU A 32 -10.77 13.31 -5.39
CA GLU A 32 -11.22 14.00 -4.18
C GLU A 32 -10.96 13.17 -2.91
N ILE A 33 -11.24 11.86 -2.95
CA ILE A 33 -10.99 10.95 -1.82
C ILE A 33 -9.49 10.90 -1.49
N ALA A 34 -8.63 10.69 -2.50
CA ALA A 34 -7.19 10.61 -2.31
C ALA A 34 -6.63 11.90 -1.70
N GLU A 35 -6.98 13.06 -2.25
CA GLU A 35 -6.52 14.35 -1.75
C GLU A 35 -7.01 14.63 -0.32
N LYS A 36 -8.24 14.27 0.02
CA LYS A 36 -8.77 14.42 1.39
C LYS A 36 -8.03 13.54 2.40
N ILE A 37 -7.72 12.28 2.04
CA ILE A 37 -6.95 11.38 2.90
C ILE A 37 -5.52 11.90 3.09
N GLU A 38 -4.83 12.29 2.01
CA GLU A 38 -3.47 12.84 2.05
C GLU A 38 -3.40 14.14 2.87
N ASN A 39 -4.37 15.04 2.70
CA ASN A 39 -4.45 16.27 3.49
C ASN A 39 -4.72 15.97 4.98
N LYS A 40 -5.54 14.95 5.29
CA LYS A 40 -5.80 14.54 6.68
C LYS A 40 -4.56 13.98 7.36
N ILE A 41 -3.71 13.25 6.65
CA ILE A 41 -2.40 12.80 7.15
C ILE A 41 -1.54 14.00 7.56
N ILE A 42 -1.46 15.02 6.68
CA ILE A 42 -0.67 16.25 6.93
C ILE A 42 -1.25 17.04 8.10
N GLU A 43 -2.57 17.20 8.17
CA GLU A 43 -3.28 17.91 9.27
C GLU A 43 -2.95 17.30 10.64
N LEU A 44 -2.82 15.96 10.70
CA LEU A 44 -2.49 15.23 11.93
C LEU A 44 -0.98 15.20 12.25
N GLY A 45 -0.15 15.87 11.44
CA GLY A 45 1.29 16.00 11.69
C GLY A 45 2.14 14.86 11.16
N GLY A 46 1.58 14.00 10.29
CA GLY A 46 2.31 13.00 9.51
C GLY A 46 2.61 13.48 8.09
N LYS A 47 3.28 12.62 7.32
CA LYS A 47 3.41 12.78 5.86
C LYS A 47 2.94 11.49 5.18
N PRO A 48 2.34 11.55 3.96
CA PRO A 48 2.07 10.36 3.17
C PRO A 48 3.38 9.59 2.89
N ALA A 49 3.41 8.30 3.25
CA ALA A 49 4.56 7.44 2.95
C ALA A 49 4.58 7.00 1.48
N PHE A 50 3.42 6.99 0.86
CA PHE A 50 3.20 6.78 -0.57
C PHE A 50 1.83 7.39 -0.97
N PRO A 51 1.56 7.57 -2.28
CA PRO A 51 0.28 8.08 -2.75
C PRO A 51 -0.87 7.16 -2.35
N VAL A 52 -1.99 7.72 -1.88
CA VAL A 52 -3.17 6.92 -1.55
C VAL A 52 -3.60 6.10 -2.75
N ASN A 53 -3.68 4.78 -2.59
CA ASN A 53 -4.17 3.85 -3.58
C ASN A 53 -5.68 3.61 -3.37
N LEU A 54 -6.46 3.70 -4.45
CA LEU A 54 -7.91 3.52 -4.47
C LEU A 54 -8.29 2.51 -5.55
N SER A 55 -7.98 1.25 -5.29
CA SER A 55 -8.10 0.17 -6.28
C SER A 55 -9.49 -0.46 -6.28
N ILE A 56 -10.17 -0.47 -7.44
CA ILE A 56 -11.55 -0.96 -7.59
C ILE A 56 -11.55 -2.38 -8.18
N ASN A 57 -12.39 -3.25 -7.63
CA ASN A 57 -12.69 -4.60 -8.10
C ASN A 57 -11.45 -5.44 -8.39
N GLU A 58 -11.19 -5.79 -9.67
CA GLU A 58 -10.07 -6.62 -10.12
C GLU A 58 -8.70 -5.95 -10.05
N ILE A 59 -8.65 -4.62 -9.89
CA ILE A 59 -7.37 -3.93 -9.64
C ILE A 59 -7.00 -4.22 -8.19
N ALA A 60 -6.00 -5.06 -7.97
CA ALA A 60 -5.58 -5.47 -6.64
C ALA A 60 -4.92 -4.34 -5.86
N ALA A 61 -3.98 -3.63 -6.52
CA ALA A 61 -3.19 -2.55 -5.91
C ALA A 61 -2.66 -1.55 -6.95
N HIS A 62 -2.01 -0.50 -6.47
CA HIS A 62 -1.30 0.52 -7.24
C HIS A 62 -2.20 1.35 -8.18
N TYR A 63 -3.46 1.56 -7.83
CA TYR A 63 -4.26 2.57 -8.50
C TYR A 63 -4.29 3.84 -7.66
N THR A 64 -3.61 4.90 -8.10
CA THR A 64 -3.76 6.26 -7.55
C THR A 64 -4.33 7.17 -8.64
N PRO A 65 -5.29 8.05 -8.33
CA PRO A 65 -5.85 8.95 -9.34
C PRO A 65 -4.82 9.93 -9.86
N THR A 66 -4.84 10.20 -11.17
CA THR A 66 -4.07 11.28 -11.79
C THR A 66 -4.67 12.66 -11.45
N HIS A 67 -3.98 13.75 -11.83
CA HIS A 67 -4.45 15.11 -11.56
C HIS A 67 -5.75 15.49 -12.28
N ASP A 68 -6.14 14.74 -13.30
CA ASP A 68 -7.32 14.94 -14.15
C ASP A 68 -8.26 13.73 -14.18
N ASP A 69 -8.06 12.79 -13.25
CA ASP A 69 -8.85 11.55 -13.15
C ASP A 69 -10.33 11.85 -12.88
N LYS A 70 -11.21 11.25 -13.69
CA LYS A 70 -12.67 11.37 -13.57
C LYS A 70 -13.33 10.14 -12.97
N THR A 71 -12.54 9.14 -12.57
CA THR A 71 -13.05 7.90 -11.98
C THR A 71 -13.74 8.17 -10.65
N THR A 72 -14.88 7.54 -10.45
CA THR A 72 -15.64 7.62 -9.19
C THR A 72 -15.61 6.29 -8.44
N ALA A 73 -15.78 6.35 -7.13
CA ALA A 73 -15.83 5.20 -6.25
C ALA A 73 -17.07 4.33 -6.54
N LYS A 74 -16.85 3.03 -6.73
CA LYS A 74 -17.88 2.01 -7.03
C LYS A 74 -17.35 0.61 -6.73
N GLY A 75 -18.24 -0.39 -6.76
CA GLY A 75 -17.86 -1.79 -6.56
C GLY A 75 -17.27 -2.06 -5.18
N LEU A 76 -16.34 -2.99 -5.12
CA LEU A 76 -15.48 -3.21 -3.97
C LEU A 76 -14.22 -2.36 -4.15
N ILE A 77 -13.98 -1.41 -3.25
CA ILE A 77 -12.82 -0.51 -3.29
C ILE A 77 -11.85 -0.83 -2.16
N LYS A 78 -10.55 -0.98 -2.48
CA LYS A 78 -9.45 -1.04 -1.53
C LYS A 78 -8.91 0.37 -1.33
N ILE A 79 -8.82 0.78 -0.09
CA ILE A 79 -8.19 2.04 0.34
C ILE A 79 -6.91 1.66 1.06
N ASP A 80 -5.79 2.00 0.44
CA ASP A 80 -4.47 1.64 0.90
C ASP A 80 -3.61 2.91 0.98
N PHE A 81 -3.06 3.17 2.16
CA PHE A 81 -2.27 4.38 2.44
C PHE A 81 -1.26 4.17 3.56
N GLY A 82 -0.13 4.81 3.40
CA GLY A 82 0.92 4.86 4.41
C GLY A 82 1.08 6.25 5.02
N VAL A 83 1.38 6.27 6.30
CA VAL A 83 1.76 7.48 7.04
C VAL A 83 3.20 7.33 7.49
N HIS A 84 4.02 8.37 7.38
CA HIS A 84 5.31 8.35 8.02
C HIS A 84 5.57 9.55 8.94
N VAL A 85 6.37 9.30 9.98
CA VAL A 85 6.98 10.31 10.85
C VAL A 85 8.49 10.12 10.77
N ASN A 86 9.21 11.11 10.24
CA ASN A 86 10.66 11.03 10.00
C ASN A 86 11.12 9.75 9.28
N GLY A 87 10.33 9.29 8.29
CA GLY A 87 10.63 8.10 7.49
C GLY A 87 10.21 6.77 8.11
N TRP A 88 9.76 6.72 9.36
CA TRP A 88 9.17 5.51 9.95
C TRP A 88 7.71 5.38 9.52
N VAL A 89 7.44 4.34 8.75
CA VAL A 89 6.17 4.14 8.06
C VAL A 89 5.20 3.29 8.90
N ALA A 90 3.94 3.70 8.89
CA ALA A 90 2.79 2.90 9.27
C ALA A 90 1.93 2.71 8.01
N ASP A 91 1.91 1.48 7.51
CA ASP A 91 1.19 1.04 6.33
C ASP A 91 -0.12 0.36 6.72
N THR A 92 -1.21 0.66 6.02
CA THR A 92 -2.52 0.08 6.32
C THR A 92 -3.47 0.13 5.13
N SER A 93 -4.24 -0.93 4.99
CA SER A 93 -5.28 -1.01 3.98
C SER A 93 -6.56 -1.63 4.53
N PHE A 94 -7.66 -1.27 3.91
CA PHE A 94 -8.98 -1.88 4.14
C PHE A 94 -9.84 -1.80 2.89
N SER A 95 -10.83 -2.67 2.82
CA SER A 95 -11.78 -2.75 1.71
C SER A 95 -13.17 -2.32 2.14
N ILE A 96 -13.90 -1.66 1.22
CA ILE A 96 -15.32 -1.27 1.39
C ILE A 96 -16.11 -1.79 0.19
N ASP A 97 -17.27 -2.38 0.45
CA ASP A 97 -18.26 -2.67 -0.58
C ASP A 97 -19.25 -1.51 -0.72
N LEU A 98 -19.32 -0.93 -1.90
CA LEU A 98 -20.21 0.20 -2.23
C LEU A 98 -21.50 -0.25 -2.97
N GLU A 99 -21.66 -1.57 -3.17
CA GLU A 99 -22.79 -2.16 -3.93
C GLU A 99 -23.75 -2.97 -3.05
N ASN A 100 -23.49 -3.07 -1.75
CA ASN A 100 -24.24 -3.89 -0.80
C ASN A 100 -24.34 -5.38 -1.21
N SER A 101 -23.24 -5.93 -1.76
CA SER A 101 -23.13 -7.30 -2.23
C SER A 101 -22.74 -8.25 -1.09
N GLU A 102 -23.54 -9.28 -0.81
CA GLU A 102 -23.21 -10.29 0.20
C GLU A 102 -21.92 -11.05 -0.15
N LYS A 103 -21.64 -11.27 -1.43
CA LYS A 103 -20.39 -11.87 -1.89
C LYS A 103 -19.19 -10.99 -1.56
N ASN A 104 -19.27 -9.67 -1.83
CA ASN A 104 -18.22 -8.72 -1.53
C ASN A 104 -17.99 -8.59 -0.02
N LYS A 105 -19.03 -8.56 0.79
CA LYS A 105 -18.93 -8.54 2.26
C LYS A 105 -18.19 -9.77 2.77
N LYS A 106 -18.51 -10.96 2.26
CA LYS A 106 -17.84 -12.21 2.61
C LYS A 106 -16.38 -12.22 2.16
N LEU A 107 -16.06 -11.66 0.99
CA LEU A 107 -14.70 -11.52 0.47
C LEU A 107 -13.85 -10.56 1.35
N ILE A 108 -14.43 -9.42 1.75
CA ILE A 108 -13.80 -8.47 2.68
C ILE A 108 -13.53 -9.13 4.04
N GLU A 109 -14.51 -9.89 4.55
CA GLU A 109 -14.34 -10.59 5.82
C GLU A 109 -13.24 -11.65 5.75
N ALA A 110 -13.05 -12.32 4.60
CA ALA A 110 -11.97 -13.29 4.40
C ALA A 110 -10.58 -12.66 4.54
N SER A 111 -10.30 -11.53 3.87
CA SER A 111 -9.01 -10.83 3.98
C SER A 111 -8.80 -10.25 5.38
N LYS A 112 -9.83 -9.65 5.97
CA LYS A 112 -9.80 -9.10 7.33
C LYS A 112 -9.53 -10.19 8.37
N LYS A 113 -10.21 -11.34 8.27
CA LYS A 113 -10.02 -12.46 9.19
C LYS A 113 -8.64 -13.11 9.02
N ALA A 114 -8.13 -13.18 7.79
CA ALA A 114 -6.77 -13.64 7.53
C ALA A 114 -5.73 -12.74 8.20
N LEU A 115 -5.90 -11.41 8.13
CA LEU A 115 -5.04 -10.45 8.83
C LEU A 115 -5.12 -10.62 10.35
N GLU A 116 -6.32 -10.77 10.92
CA GLU A 116 -6.51 -10.99 12.35
C GLU A 116 -5.83 -12.28 12.84
N ASN A 117 -5.98 -13.38 12.09
CA ASN A 117 -5.39 -14.67 12.44
C ASN A 117 -3.87 -14.67 12.28
N ALA A 118 -3.36 -14.10 11.18
CA ALA A 118 -1.93 -13.87 11.00
C ALA A 118 -1.34 -13.06 12.16
N GLY A 119 -1.99 -11.95 12.52
CA GLY A 119 -1.57 -11.09 13.63
C GLY A 119 -1.46 -11.81 14.99
N LYS A 120 -2.32 -12.80 15.25
CA LYS A 120 -2.29 -13.60 16.51
C LYS A 120 -1.08 -14.53 16.64
N ILE A 121 -0.52 -14.99 15.52
CA ILE A 121 0.61 -15.92 15.49
C ILE A 121 1.95 -15.24 15.28
N LEU A 122 1.97 -13.91 15.05
CA LEU A 122 3.22 -13.17 14.85
C LEU A 122 4.15 -13.29 16.05
N SER A 123 5.41 -13.57 15.78
CA SER A 123 6.53 -13.49 16.73
C SER A 123 7.84 -13.45 15.94
N SER A 124 8.94 -13.06 16.59
CA SER A 124 10.28 -13.06 15.98
C SER A 124 10.76 -14.45 15.55
N GLU A 125 10.20 -15.51 16.13
CA GLU A 125 10.56 -16.91 15.84
C GLU A 125 9.73 -17.53 14.72
N LYS A 126 8.63 -16.89 14.30
CA LYS A 126 7.80 -17.39 13.22
C LYS A 126 8.45 -17.21 11.86
N THR A 127 8.32 -18.23 11.01
CA THR A 127 8.75 -18.13 9.61
C THR A 127 7.71 -17.42 8.78
N ILE A 128 8.16 -16.77 7.70
CA ILE A 128 7.26 -16.12 6.73
C ILE A 128 6.27 -17.14 6.12
N SER A 129 6.69 -18.40 5.97
CA SER A 129 5.86 -19.51 5.47
C SER A 129 4.71 -19.85 6.43
N GLU A 130 4.95 -19.87 7.75
CA GLU A 130 3.89 -20.12 8.73
C GLU A 130 2.82 -19.03 8.70
N ILE A 131 3.24 -17.76 8.50
CA ILE A 131 2.31 -16.63 8.35
C ILE A 131 1.49 -16.79 7.07
N GLY A 132 2.13 -17.02 5.93
CA GLY A 132 1.45 -17.24 4.65
C GLY A 132 0.51 -18.46 4.67
N LYS A 133 0.89 -19.52 5.36
CA LYS A 133 0.03 -20.70 5.57
C LYS A 133 -1.25 -20.35 6.35
N GLU A 134 -1.15 -19.54 7.40
CA GLU A 134 -2.33 -19.12 8.16
C GLU A 134 -3.24 -18.20 7.34
N ILE A 135 -2.64 -17.28 6.56
CA ILE A 135 -3.37 -16.40 5.63
C ILE A 135 -4.14 -17.24 4.62
N SER A 136 -3.46 -18.13 3.88
CA SER A 136 -4.10 -18.95 2.85
C SER A 136 -5.16 -19.88 3.41
N LYS A 137 -4.89 -20.55 4.54
CA LYS A 137 -5.85 -21.41 5.22
C LYS A 137 -7.13 -20.64 5.58
N THR A 138 -6.98 -19.42 6.10
CA THR A 138 -8.13 -18.60 6.47
C THR A 138 -8.93 -18.17 5.24
N ILE A 139 -8.28 -17.63 4.21
CA ILE A 139 -8.97 -17.18 2.98
C ILE A 139 -9.70 -18.35 2.32
N ASN A 140 -9.05 -19.52 2.19
CA ASN A 140 -9.64 -20.71 1.59
C ASN A 140 -10.87 -21.21 2.37
N SER A 141 -10.90 -21.05 3.70
CA SER A 141 -12.04 -21.45 4.53
C SER A 141 -13.32 -20.64 4.23
N TYR A 142 -13.17 -19.45 3.65
CA TYR A 142 -14.28 -18.62 3.15
C TYR A 142 -14.70 -18.98 1.72
N GLY A 143 -14.00 -19.90 1.03
CA GLY A 143 -14.26 -20.30 -0.35
C GLY A 143 -13.67 -19.34 -1.38
N PHE A 144 -12.64 -18.57 -1.02
CA PHE A 144 -11.89 -17.66 -1.90
C PHE A 144 -10.44 -18.09 -2.03
N ASN A 145 -9.72 -17.49 -2.99
CA ASN A 145 -8.31 -17.75 -3.22
C ASN A 145 -7.43 -16.61 -2.66
N PRO A 146 -6.30 -16.91 -2.00
CA PRO A 146 -5.28 -15.91 -1.72
C PRO A 146 -4.58 -15.49 -3.02
N ILE A 147 -4.11 -14.24 -3.13
CA ILE A 147 -3.26 -13.83 -4.24
C ILE A 147 -1.82 -14.26 -3.96
N VAL A 148 -1.33 -15.22 -4.74
CA VAL A 148 -0.06 -15.92 -4.46
C VAL A 148 1.19 -15.11 -4.75
N ASN A 149 1.11 -14.10 -5.59
CA ASN A 149 2.23 -13.25 -6.02
C ASN A 149 2.12 -11.79 -5.56
N LEU A 150 1.35 -11.55 -4.48
CA LEU A 150 1.41 -10.36 -3.64
C LEU A 150 1.89 -10.76 -2.25
N THR A 151 2.61 -9.88 -1.59
CA THR A 151 3.27 -10.18 -0.31
C THR A 151 3.26 -8.96 0.60
N GLY A 152 3.08 -9.15 1.88
CA GLY A 152 3.52 -8.21 2.89
C GLY A 152 5.04 -8.05 2.89
N HIS A 153 5.57 -7.12 3.67
CA HIS A 153 6.99 -6.76 3.62
C HIS A 153 7.53 -6.25 4.95
N SER A 154 8.86 -6.32 5.10
CA SER A 154 9.54 -5.58 6.15
C SER A 154 9.69 -4.10 5.78
N ILE A 155 9.75 -3.24 6.79
CA ILE A 155 9.84 -1.79 6.66
C ILE A 155 11.06 -1.29 7.43
N GLN A 156 11.84 -0.37 6.82
CA GLN A 156 12.88 0.40 7.48
C GLN A 156 12.66 1.90 7.29
N GLN A 157 13.46 2.69 7.98
CA GLN A 157 13.35 4.15 7.87
C GLN A 157 13.60 4.63 6.44
N TYR A 158 12.62 5.30 5.84
CA TYR A 158 12.56 5.71 4.43
C TYR A 158 12.61 4.55 3.43
N GLU A 159 12.42 3.32 3.85
CA GLU A 159 12.43 2.14 2.99
C GLU A 159 11.16 1.32 3.21
N LEU A 160 10.20 1.48 2.30
CA LEU A 160 8.89 0.85 2.41
C LEU A 160 8.97 -0.68 2.28
N HIS A 161 9.82 -1.19 1.37
CA HIS A 161 10.03 -2.62 1.12
C HIS A 161 11.48 -3.00 1.43
N SER A 162 11.78 -3.35 2.67
CA SER A 162 13.16 -3.51 3.18
C SER A 162 13.68 -4.96 3.17
N GLY A 163 13.34 -5.73 2.14
CA GLY A 163 14.01 -6.99 1.81
C GLY A 163 13.27 -8.28 2.21
N ILE A 164 12.56 -8.36 3.35
CA ILE A 164 11.77 -9.55 3.68
C ILE A 164 10.38 -9.42 3.07
N SER A 165 9.97 -10.40 2.24
CA SER A 165 8.61 -10.51 1.70
C SER A 165 7.83 -11.57 2.47
N ILE A 166 6.61 -11.25 2.90
CA ILE A 166 5.74 -12.15 3.67
C ILE A 166 4.62 -12.64 2.73
N PRO A 167 4.65 -13.90 2.29
CA PRO A 167 3.73 -14.41 1.28
C PRO A 167 2.30 -14.55 1.82
N ASN A 168 1.32 -14.56 0.92
CA ASN A 168 -0.06 -14.92 1.22
C ASN A 168 -0.32 -16.43 1.20
N ILE A 169 0.71 -17.25 0.99
CA ILE A 169 0.65 -18.71 0.92
C ILE A 169 1.83 -19.35 1.64
N ASP A 170 1.74 -20.65 1.90
CA ASP A 170 2.86 -21.47 2.39
C ASP A 170 3.89 -21.66 1.25
N ASN A 171 4.96 -20.86 1.27
CA ASN A 171 6.05 -20.92 0.28
C ASN A 171 7.22 -21.84 0.71
N LYS A 172 7.08 -22.59 1.81
CA LYS A 172 8.08 -23.50 2.39
C LYS A 172 9.39 -22.82 2.82
N SER A 173 9.39 -21.49 2.96
CA SER A 173 10.58 -20.75 3.40
C SER A 173 10.80 -20.91 4.91
N ASN A 174 12.05 -21.08 5.30
CA ASN A 174 12.47 -21.12 6.70
C ASN A 174 12.96 -19.76 7.23
N VAL A 175 12.79 -18.68 6.44
CA VAL A 175 13.16 -17.32 6.86
C VAL A 175 12.26 -16.89 8.00
N LYS A 176 12.86 -16.52 9.13
CA LYS A 176 12.15 -15.98 10.29
C LYS A 176 11.90 -14.48 10.14
N LEU A 177 10.83 -14.00 10.76
CA LEU A 177 10.53 -12.56 10.78
C LEU A 177 11.62 -11.76 11.50
N ASN A 178 12.16 -12.30 12.61
CA ASN A 178 13.03 -11.57 13.53
C ASN A 178 12.35 -10.35 14.17
N GLU A 179 13.11 -9.53 14.90
CA GLU A 179 12.61 -8.26 15.42
C GLU A 179 12.62 -7.21 14.29
N GLY A 180 11.56 -6.43 14.17
CA GLY A 180 11.44 -5.46 13.09
C GLY A 180 10.04 -4.86 12.94
N LEU A 181 9.88 -4.06 11.90
CA LEU A 181 8.61 -3.47 11.49
C LEU A 181 8.14 -4.16 10.20
N PHE A 182 6.90 -4.63 10.19
CA PHE A 182 6.35 -5.44 9.09
C PHE A 182 4.93 -5.01 8.74
N ALA A 183 4.65 -4.88 7.45
CA ALA A 183 3.31 -4.84 6.88
C ALA A 183 2.84 -6.27 6.62
N ILE A 184 1.66 -6.62 7.13
CA ILE A 184 0.98 -7.90 6.87
C ILE A 184 -0.28 -7.56 6.10
N GLU A 185 -0.37 -8.04 4.85
CA GLU A 185 -1.39 -7.63 3.89
C GLU A 185 -2.01 -8.81 3.12
N PRO A 186 -2.95 -9.51 3.72
CA PRO A 186 -3.72 -10.54 3.03
C PRO A 186 -4.56 -9.96 1.88
N PHE A 187 -4.41 -10.56 0.69
CA PHE A 187 -5.26 -10.33 -0.47
C PHE A 187 -6.10 -11.57 -0.75
N ALA A 188 -7.41 -11.41 -0.76
CA ALA A 188 -8.36 -12.46 -1.14
C ALA A 188 -9.07 -12.10 -2.45
N THR A 189 -9.35 -13.11 -3.29
CA THR A 189 -10.06 -12.93 -4.56
C THR A 189 -11.04 -14.06 -4.83
N ASP A 190 -12.09 -13.75 -5.58
CA ASP A 190 -12.98 -14.75 -6.18
C ASP A 190 -12.50 -15.23 -7.56
N GLY A 191 -11.34 -14.73 -8.02
CA GLY A 191 -10.65 -15.12 -9.25
C GLY A 191 -9.58 -16.21 -9.03
N GLU A 192 -8.62 -16.30 -9.96
CA GLU A 192 -7.56 -17.33 -9.96
C GLU A 192 -6.52 -17.20 -8.85
N GLY A 193 -6.44 -16.05 -8.18
CA GLY A 193 -5.45 -15.83 -7.12
C GLY A 193 -4.06 -15.44 -7.63
N LYS A 194 -3.96 -14.82 -8.79
CA LYS A 194 -2.72 -14.25 -9.34
C LYS A 194 -2.97 -12.85 -9.89
N ILE A 195 -1.93 -12.02 -9.86
CA ILE A 195 -1.94 -10.72 -10.54
C ILE A 195 -0.95 -10.69 -11.69
N TYR A 196 -1.19 -9.78 -12.63
CA TYR A 196 -0.24 -9.38 -13.66
C TYR A 196 -0.07 -7.86 -13.66
N ASN A 197 1.03 -7.40 -14.26
CA ASN A 197 1.33 -5.98 -14.41
C ASN A 197 0.43 -5.37 -15.50
N GLY A 198 -0.42 -4.45 -15.09
CA GLY A 198 -1.29 -3.67 -15.97
C GLY A 198 -0.59 -2.44 -16.55
N LYS A 199 -1.37 -1.39 -16.79
CA LYS A 199 -0.85 -0.11 -17.26
C LYS A 199 -0.03 0.62 -16.18
N PRO A 200 0.82 1.59 -16.55
CA PRO A 200 1.52 2.46 -15.61
C PRO A 200 0.56 3.11 -14.60
N SER A 201 0.95 3.13 -13.32
CA SER A 201 0.10 3.65 -12.25
C SER A 201 0.23 5.16 -12.03
N GLY A 202 1.33 5.76 -12.48
CA GLY A 202 1.71 7.12 -12.11
C GLY A 202 2.36 7.22 -10.71
N ILE A 203 2.67 6.09 -10.07
CA ILE A 203 3.44 6.01 -8.83
C ILE A 203 4.90 5.76 -9.19
N TYR A 204 5.80 6.53 -8.62
CA TYR A 204 7.24 6.47 -8.89
C TYR A 204 8.04 6.36 -7.61
N SER A 205 9.25 5.82 -7.70
CA SER A 205 10.29 5.92 -6.67
C SER A 205 11.64 6.31 -7.27
N LEU A 206 12.46 6.99 -6.49
CA LEU A 206 13.85 7.29 -6.84
C LEU A 206 14.71 6.05 -6.58
N ILE A 207 15.26 5.44 -7.64
CA ILE A 207 16.05 4.21 -7.54
C ILE A 207 17.53 4.42 -7.79
N ASN A 208 17.91 5.44 -8.57
CA ASN A 208 19.29 5.64 -8.97
C ASN A 208 19.56 7.13 -9.22
N PRO A 209 19.90 7.89 -8.19
CA PRO A 209 20.17 9.32 -8.32
C PRO A 209 21.38 9.56 -9.24
N LYS A 210 21.16 10.23 -10.38
CA LYS A 210 22.16 10.62 -11.34
C LYS A 210 21.99 12.08 -11.73
N ASN A 211 23.08 12.73 -12.13
CA ASN A 211 23.00 14.06 -12.72
C ASN A 211 22.30 14.01 -14.08
N THR A 212 21.40 14.95 -14.32
CA THR A 212 20.72 15.14 -15.60
C THR A 212 21.06 16.51 -16.21
N ARG A 213 21.02 16.61 -17.53
CA ARG A 213 21.36 17.85 -18.26
C ARG A 213 20.27 18.92 -18.18
N SER A 214 19.02 18.52 -18.09
CA SER A 214 17.88 19.42 -18.02
C SER A 214 17.79 20.15 -16.67
N SER A 215 17.66 21.47 -16.68
CA SER A 215 17.48 22.24 -15.44
C SER A 215 16.21 21.87 -14.70
N LEU A 216 15.09 21.66 -15.40
CA LEU A 216 13.84 21.23 -14.81
C LEU A 216 13.94 19.81 -14.21
N SER A 217 14.68 18.92 -14.88
CA SER A 217 14.91 17.57 -14.33
C SER A 217 15.70 17.62 -13.04
N ARG A 218 16.74 18.46 -12.95
CA ARG A 218 17.50 18.66 -11.70
C ARG A 218 16.62 19.21 -10.59
N GLU A 219 15.84 20.26 -10.88
CA GLU A 219 14.93 20.86 -9.90
C GLU A 219 13.92 19.83 -9.34
N ILE A 220 13.33 19.01 -10.22
CA ILE A 220 12.39 17.95 -9.84
C ILE A 220 13.10 16.87 -9.03
N LEU A 221 14.29 16.42 -9.42
CA LEU A 221 15.04 15.41 -8.69
C LEU A 221 15.48 15.90 -7.31
N ASP A 222 15.95 17.14 -7.19
CA ASP A 222 16.31 17.75 -5.90
C ASP A 222 15.11 17.81 -4.97
N TYR A 223 13.93 18.16 -5.51
CA TYR A 223 12.68 18.16 -4.75
C TYR A 223 12.29 16.75 -4.32
N ILE A 224 12.33 15.76 -5.23
CA ILE A 224 12.00 14.36 -4.93
C ILE A 224 12.92 13.83 -3.83
N ALA A 225 14.22 14.01 -3.97
CA ALA A 225 15.21 13.53 -3.01
C ALA A 225 15.03 14.16 -1.62
N LYS A 226 14.71 15.46 -1.56
CA LYS A 226 14.48 16.18 -0.31
C LYS A 226 13.16 15.84 0.37
N GLU A 227 12.06 15.71 -0.40
CA GLU A 227 10.72 15.56 0.15
C GLU A 227 10.34 14.10 0.41
N TYR A 228 10.72 13.19 -0.50
CA TYR A 228 10.31 11.78 -0.43
C TYR A 228 11.46 10.83 -0.13
N SER A 229 12.72 11.24 -0.33
CA SER A 229 13.88 10.36 -0.21
C SER A 229 13.73 9.15 -1.15
N THR A 230 13.58 7.94 -0.59
CA THR A 230 13.34 6.70 -1.33
C THR A 230 11.88 6.23 -1.28
N LEU A 231 11.01 6.95 -0.55
CA LEU A 231 9.58 6.65 -0.49
C LEU A 231 8.88 6.94 -1.82
N PRO A 232 7.84 6.16 -2.18
CA PRO A 232 7.08 6.38 -3.39
C PRO A 232 6.32 7.72 -3.40
N PHE A 233 6.23 8.32 -4.58
CA PHE A 233 5.47 9.55 -4.86
C PHE A 233 4.66 9.39 -6.14
N CYS A 234 3.76 10.34 -6.47
CA CYS A 234 2.97 10.23 -7.70
C CYS A 234 3.09 11.44 -8.63
N SER A 235 2.74 11.20 -9.91
CA SER A 235 2.67 12.23 -10.95
C SER A 235 1.75 13.39 -10.57
N ARG A 236 0.63 13.12 -9.87
CA ARG A 236 -0.32 14.14 -9.40
C ARG A 236 0.34 15.17 -8.48
N TRP A 237 1.19 14.73 -7.54
CA TRP A 237 1.92 15.64 -6.65
C TRP A 237 2.92 16.50 -7.42
N MET A 238 3.58 15.93 -8.44
CA MET A 238 4.50 16.66 -9.29
C MET A 238 3.78 17.69 -10.17
N VAL A 239 2.62 17.36 -10.71
CA VAL A 239 1.78 18.31 -11.46
C VAL A 239 1.32 19.46 -10.56
N LYS A 240 0.92 19.17 -9.32
CA LYS A 240 0.53 20.19 -8.33
C LYS A 240 1.68 21.16 -8.02
N LYS A 241 2.92 20.68 -7.99
CA LYS A 241 4.11 21.48 -7.65
C LYS A 241 4.73 22.20 -8.85
N PHE A 242 4.85 21.52 -10.00
CA PHE A 242 5.63 21.98 -11.16
C PHE A 242 4.79 22.19 -12.44
N GLY A 243 3.48 21.94 -12.36
CA GLY A 243 2.61 21.96 -13.54
C GLY A 243 2.74 20.71 -14.42
N THR A 244 1.91 20.64 -15.46
CA THR A 244 1.80 19.45 -16.34
C THR A 244 3.08 19.11 -17.12
N LYS A 245 4.01 20.08 -17.31
CA LYS A 245 5.34 19.83 -17.89
C LYS A 245 6.16 18.81 -17.10
N SER A 246 5.89 18.63 -15.81
CA SER A 246 6.54 17.59 -14.98
C SER A 246 6.27 16.18 -15.48
N LEU A 247 5.13 15.89 -16.12
CA LEU A 247 4.79 14.56 -16.64
C LEU A 247 5.80 14.08 -17.69
N LEU A 248 6.21 14.95 -18.60
CA LEU A 248 7.23 14.63 -19.60
C LEU A 248 8.59 14.40 -18.93
N THR A 249 8.91 15.21 -17.93
CA THR A 249 10.15 15.08 -17.16
C THR A 249 10.20 13.75 -16.41
N LEU A 250 9.12 13.35 -15.74
CA LEU A 250 9.05 12.05 -15.04
C LEU A 250 9.27 10.88 -16.01
N LYS A 251 8.62 10.91 -17.18
CA LYS A 251 8.81 9.89 -18.21
C LYS A 251 10.25 9.83 -18.71
N HIS A 252 10.91 10.98 -18.89
CA HIS A 252 12.32 11.02 -19.29
C HIS A 252 13.24 10.43 -18.21
N LEU A 253 13.03 10.81 -16.94
CA LEU A 253 13.80 10.28 -15.80
C LEU A 253 13.59 8.77 -15.60
N GLU A 254 12.40 8.25 -15.90
CA GLU A 254 12.13 6.82 -15.93
C GLU A 254 12.92 6.13 -17.05
N GLN A 255 12.92 6.67 -18.27
CA GLN A 255 13.68 6.14 -19.39
C GLN A 255 15.20 6.16 -19.15
N GLU A 256 15.71 7.13 -18.40
CA GLU A 256 17.11 7.20 -17.97
C GLU A 256 17.43 6.22 -16.82
N GLY A 257 16.44 5.51 -16.28
CA GLY A 257 16.61 4.58 -15.16
C GLY A 257 16.96 5.27 -13.84
N ILE A 258 16.53 6.52 -13.68
CA ILE A 258 16.65 7.32 -12.44
C ILE A 258 15.45 7.07 -11.55
N LEU A 259 14.26 7.04 -12.14
CA LEU A 259 13.00 6.71 -11.49
C LEU A 259 12.52 5.33 -11.94
N HIS A 260 11.85 4.64 -11.04
CA HIS A 260 11.05 3.45 -11.34
C HIS A 260 9.57 3.81 -11.27
N GLN A 261 8.77 3.42 -12.27
CA GLN A 261 7.32 3.55 -12.23
C GLN A 261 6.68 2.20 -11.96
N TYR A 262 5.83 2.15 -10.94
CA TYR A 262 5.07 0.95 -10.59
C TYR A 262 3.90 0.74 -11.55
N PRO A 263 3.63 -0.50 -12.00
CA PRO A 263 2.42 -0.82 -12.75
C PRO A 263 1.21 -0.97 -11.82
N GLN A 264 0.01 -0.79 -12.34
CA GLN A 264 -1.20 -1.29 -11.68
C GLN A 264 -1.17 -2.81 -11.64
N LEU A 265 -1.62 -3.39 -10.52
CA LEU A 265 -1.62 -4.83 -10.30
C LEU A 265 -3.05 -5.36 -10.48
N ILE A 266 -3.25 -6.23 -11.45
CA ILE A 266 -4.59 -6.64 -11.88
C ILE A 266 -4.74 -8.14 -11.71
N GLU A 267 -5.85 -8.58 -11.12
CA GLU A 267 -6.18 -10.01 -10.99
C GLU A 267 -6.35 -10.67 -12.36
N SER A 268 -5.74 -11.85 -12.56
CA SER A 268 -5.54 -12.44 -13.87
C SER A 268 -6.83 -12.84 -14.58
N SER A 269 -7.82 -13.35 -13.85
CA SER A 269 -9.15 -13.71 -14.37
C SER A 269 -10.19 -12.60 -14.25
N LYS A 270 -9.79 -11.40 -13.79
CA LYS A 270 -10.68 -10.28 -13.49
C LYS A 270 -11.60 -10.52 -12.31
N GLY A 271 -11.24 -11.42 -11.42
CA GLY A 271 -11.92 -11.60 -10.15
C GLY A 271 -11.82 -10.37 -9.26
N ILE A 272 -12.82 -10.16 -8.42
CA ILE A 272 -12.83 -9.08 -7.43
C ILE A 272 -11.80 -9.40 -6.35
N VAL A 273 -11.02 -8.39 -5.94
CA VAL A 273 -9.97 -8.50 -4.92
C VAL A 273 -10.35 -7.67 -3.70
N SER A 274 -10.21 -8.23 -2.51
CA SER A 274 -10.19 -7.51 -1.23
C SER A 274 -8.79 -7.54 -0.62
N GLN A 275 -8.44 -6.50 0.12
CA GLN A 275 -7.20 -6.35 0.89
C GLN A 275 -7.56 -5.93 2.31
N ALA A 276 -6.80 -6.42 3.26
CA ALA A 276 -6.74 -5.89 4.61
C ALA A 276 -5.28 -5.85 5.04
N GLU A 277 -4.86 -4.78 5.70
CA GLU A 277 -3.46 -4.60 6.07
C GLU A 277 -3.30 -3.82 7.36
N ASN A 278 -2.28 -4.23 8.11
CA ASN A 278 -1.77 -3.49 9.26
C ASN A 278 -0.25 -3.62 9.36
N THR A 279 0.36 -2.61 9.96
CA THR A 279 1.77 -2.63 10.35
C THR A 279 1.95 -3.15 11.77
N PHE A 280 2.88 -4.09 11.94
CA PHE A 280 3.23 -4.72 13.20
C PHE A 280 4.68 -4.46 13.57
N LEU A 281 4.90 -3.95 14.78
CA LEU A 281 6.22 -3.87 15.39
C LEU A 281 6.45 -5.14 16.22
N ILE A 282 7.40 -5.97 15.77
CA ILE A 282 7.79 -7.22 16.42
C ILE A 282 9.02 -6.97 17.28
N LYS A 283 8.92 -7.27 18.57
CA LYS A 283 9.99 -7.27 19.55
C LYS A 283 10.11 -8.68 20.16
N LYS A 284 11.23 -8.97 20.82
CA LYS A 284 11.50 -10.28 21.40
C LYS A 284 10.32 -10.87 22.20
N GLU A 285 9.66 -10.08 23.01
CA GLU A 285 8.59 -10.53 23.91
C GLU A 285 7.22 -9.88 23.61
N LYS A 286 7.12 -9.05 22.58
CA LYS A 286 5.90 -8.28 22.32
C LYS A 286 5.69 -7.99 20.84
N VAL A 287 4.47 -8.20 20.37
CA VAL A 287 4.01 -7.75 19.05
C VAL A 287 2.99 -6.63 19.24
N ILE A 288 3.22 -5.51 18.57
CA ILE A 288 2.35 -4.34 18.64
C ILE A 288 1.76 -4.10 17.24
N ASN A 289 0.43 -4.18 17.11
CA ASN A 289 -0.26 -3.68 15.93
C ASN A 289 -0.29 -2.15 16.02
N THR A 290 0.46 -1.45 15.17
CA THR A 290 0.63 -0.01 15.24
C THR A 290 -0.50 0.77 14.58
N THR A 291 -1.26 0.15 13.65
CA THR A 291 -2.32 0.77 12.83
C THR A 291 -3.74 0.32 13.20
N ARG A 292 -3.92 -0.19 14.42
CA ARG A 292 -5.21 -0.68 14.91
C ARG A 292 -6.16 0.46 15.31
#